data_3fb437a1f8658ee6316775f06d989bea
#
_entry.id   3fb437a1f8658ee6316775f06d989bea
#
_cell.length_a   1.000
_cell.length_b   1.000
_cell.length_c   1.000
_cell.angle_alpha   90.00
_cell.angle_beta   90.00
_cell.angle_gamma   90.00
#
_symmetry.space_group_name_H-M   'P 1'
#
loop_
_entity.id
_entity.type
_entity.pdbx_description
1 polymer ?
#
loop_
_entity_poly.entity_id
_entity_poly.type
_entity_poly.pdbx_seq_one_letter_code
_entity_poly.pdbx_strand_id
1 'polypeptide(L)'
;MKISDMALRDILPLSLTGAPCVSIQRQAMLEEAICLLVPYLETMTDSLVVAGDKNEPLGIIGGKEIIQCILASQGDISKIRADGIMSHTITKITGATKLRELVEAWMKTGRAFSIIPNSIGGYSAVSARKVLEICKGAMTDMAVSELPKKETITFKPNSTAGEVMNLMIKNRTRRVLLEGTNQYVSDRIIIERIATDLAYLQNPAGFLQLPVIGFGLEYAKVLPKDLKINELASIMFGMLHPYVLFRGHVISPWDICLAALSERMLEYG
;
A
#
# COMPACT_ATOMS: atom_id res chain seq x y z
N MET A 1 -27.13 -9.09 1.75
CA MET A 1 -26.22 -9.83 2.66
C MET A 1 -25.10 -8.90 3.08
N LYS A 2 -24.37 -9.15 4.21
CA LYS A 2 -23.19 -8.35 4.58
C LYS A 2 -22.06 -8.69 3.63
N ILE A 3 -21.38 -7.67 3.08
CA ILE A 3 -20.26 -7.91 2.18
C ILE A 3 -19.09 -8.63 2.89
N SER A 4 -18.93 -8.40 4.21
CA SER A 4 -17.90 -9.05 5.02
C SER A 4 -18.03 -10.57 5.10
N ASP A 5 -19.24 -11.11 4.95
CA ASP A 5 -19.55 -12.54 5.04
C ASP A 5 -19.56 -13.24 3.67
N MET A 6 -19.37 -12.49 2.58
CA MET A 6 -19.34 -13.01 1.22
C MET A 6 -17.95 -13.55 0.86
N ALA A 7 -17.92 -14.61 0.05
CA ALA A 7 -16.69 -15.13 -0.50
C ALA A 7 -16.11 -14.18 -1.56
N LEU A 8 -14.80 -14.08 -1.64
CA LEU A 8 -14.13 -13.16 -2.57
C LEU A 8 -14.51 -13.43 -4.03
N ARG A 9 -14.69 -14.69 -4.42
CA ARG A 9 -15.12 -15.05 -5.78
C ARG A 9 -16.48 -14.49 -6.17
N ASP A 10 -17.32 -14.17 -5.20
CA ASP A 10 -18.71 -13.71 -5.44
C ASP A 10 -18.78 -12.17 -5.53
N ILE A 11 -17.80 -11.47 -4.94
CA ILE A 11 -17.78 -10.00 -4.85
C ILE A 11 -16.61 -9.35 -5.60
N LEU A 12 -15.63 -10.13 -6.04
CA LEU A 12 -14.52 -9.65 -6.85
C LEU A 12 -14.81 -9.93 -8.33
N PRO A 13 -14.80 -8.91 -9.20
CA PRO A 13 -14.87 -9.11 -10.64
C PRO A 13 -13.75 -10.03 -11.14
N LEU A 14 -14.02 -10.81 -12.19
CA LEU A 14 -13.05 -11.73 -12.81
C LEU A 14 -11.73 -11.05 -13.19
N SER A 15 -11.75 -9.76 -13.49
CA SER A 15 -10.57 -8.95 -13.76
C SER A 15 -9.53 -8.93 -12.61
N LEU A 16 -9.96 -9.24 -11.39
CA LEU A 16 -9.09 -9.25 -10.20
C LEU A 16 -8.24 -10.51 -10.06
N THR A 17 -8.71 -11.62 -10.59
CA THR A 17 -7.99 -12.89 -10.57
C THR A 17 -7.29 -13.19 -11.90
N GLY A 18 -7.55 -12.39 -12.94
CA GLY A 18 -6.99 -12.55 -14.28
C GLY A 18 -5.62 -11.90 -14.50
N ALA A 19 -5.27 -10.86 -13.72
CA ALA A 19 -3.99 -10.17 -13.88
C ALA A 19 -2.93 -10.78 -12.96
N PRO A 20 -1.82 -11.35 -13.48
CA PRO A 20 -0.72 -11.86 -12.66
C PRO A 20 -0.16 -10.78 -11.74
N CYS A 21 0.24 -11.15 -10.52
CA CYS A 21 1.01 -10.24 -9.68
C CYS A 21 2.40 -10.03 -10.29
N VAL A 22 2.95 -8.84 -10.06
CA VAL A 22 4.32 -8.54 -10.47
C VAL A 22 5.28 -9.31 -9.58
N SER A 23 6.19 -10.08 -10.18
CA SER A 23 7.16 -10.90 -9.45
C SER A 23 8.58 -10.56 -9.86
N ILE A 24 9.50 -10.84 -8.94
CA ILE A 24 10.94 -10.69 -9.14
C ILE A 24 11.63 -11.96 -8.62
N GLN A 25 12.71 -12.40 -9.26
CA GLN A 25 13.47 -13.54 -8.81
C GLN A 25 14.21 -13.26 -7.50
N ARG A 26 14.37 -14.27 -6.64
CA ARG A 26 15.02 -14.14 -5.33
C ARG A 26 16.45 -13.59 -5.41
N GLN A 27 17.16 -13.86 -6.51
CA GLN A 27 18.53 -13.42 -6.73
C GLN A 27 18.65 -12.02 -7.31
N ALA A 28 17.56 -11.40 -7.78
CA ALA A 28 17.56 -10.07 -8.37
C ALA A 28 18.07 -9.04 -7.36
N MET A 29 18.69 -7.98 -7.84
CA MET A 29 19.28 -6.94 -7.00
C MET A 29 18.22 -5.94 -6.53
N LEU A 30 18.48 -5.22 -5.45
CA LEU A 30 17.60 -4.19 -4.91
C LEU A 30 17.29 -3.11 -5.95
N GLU A 31 18.25 -2.71 -6.76
CA GLU A 31 18.02 -1.75 -7.85
C GLU A 31 17.00 -2.24 -8.87
N GLU A 32 17.04 -3.55 -9.22
CA GLU A 32 16.04 -4.15 -10.12
C GLU A 32 14.64 -4.14 -9.47
N ALA A 33 14.56 -4.42 -8.17
CA ALA A 33 13.30 -4.36 -7.43
C ALA A 33 12.72 -2.95 -7.43
N ILE A 34 13.54 -1.92 -7.23
CA ILE A 34 13.13 -0.51 -7.25
C ILE A 34 12.67 -0.11 -8.65
N CYS A 35 13.48 -0.39 -9.68
CA CYS A 35 13.15 -0.08 -11.06
C CYS A 35 11.89 -0.79 -11.55
N LEU A 36 11.64 -2.01 -11.07
CA LEU A 36 10.44 -2.77 -11.42
C LEU A 36 9.20 -2.23 -10.67
N LEU A 37 9.35 -1.85 -9.40
CA LEU A 37 8.23 -1.40 -8.58
C LEU A 37 7.64 -0.06 -9.07
N VAL A 38 8.49 0.90 -9.48
CA VAL A 38 8.06 2.26 -9.85
C VAL A 38 7.00 2.28 -10.96
N PRO A 39 7.18 1.65 -12.15
CA PRO A 39 6.15 1.65 -13.20
C PRO A 39 4.85 0.97 -12.77
N TYR A 40 4.95 -0.06 -11.93
CA TYR A 40 3.79 -0.84 -11.49
C TYR A 40 3.01 -0.23 -10.34
N LEU A 41 3.54 0.80 -9.68
CA LEU A 41 2.78 1.58 -8.70
C LEU A 41 1.53 2.22 -9.34
N GLU A 42 1.58 2.58 -10.61
CA GLU A 42 0.44 3.11 -11.37
C GLU A 42 -0.63 2.05 -11.64
N THR A 43 -0.25 0.78 -11.72
CA THR A 43 -1.16 -0.35 -11.98
C THR A 43 -1.81 -0.93 -10.73
N MET A 44 -1.85 -0.21 -9.63
CA MET A 44 -2.40 -0.64 -8.35
C MET A 44 -1.58 -1.73 -7.64
N THR A 45 -0.38 -2.02 -8.11
CA THR A 45 0.55 -2.94 -7.46
C THR A 45 1.47 -2.15 -6.56
N ASP A 46 1.40 -2.39 -5.26
CA ASP A 46 2.22 -1.71 -4.26
C ASP A 46 3.24 -2.64 -3.58
N SER A 47 3.38 -3.85 -4.10
CA SER A 47 4.36 -4.84 -3.64
C SER A 47 4.69 -5.83 -4.76
N LEU A 48 5.95 -6.24 -4.81
CA LEU A 48 6.45 -7.31 -5.66
C LEU A 48 6.40 -8.63 -4.91
N VAL A 49 6.08 -9.71 -5.60
CA VAL A 49 6.23 -11.07 -5.07
C VAL A 49 7.63 -11.57 -5.41
N VAL A 50 8.39 -11.97 -4.40
CA VAL A 50 9.69 -12.61 -4.60
C VAL A 50 9.45 -14.08 -4.89
N ALA A 51 9.88 -14.52 -6.08
CA ALA A 51 9.71 -15.87 -6.56
C ALA A 51 10.97 -16.71 -6.38
N GLY A 52 10.79 -17.96 -6.01
CA GLY A 52 11.85 -18.97 -5.98
C GLY A 52 12.09 -19.59 -7.35
N ASP A 53 12.99 -20.56 -7.41
CA ASP A 53 13.47 -21.19 -8.65
C ASP A 53 12.36 -21.95 -9.41
N LYS A 54 11.30 -22.34 -8.71
CA LYS A 54 10.10 -23.00 -9.28
C LYS A 54 8.91 -22.04 -9.39
N ASN A 55 9.17 -20.73 -9.38
CA ASN A 55 8.15 -19.68 -9.36
C ASN A 55 7.20 -19.72 -8.12
N GLU A 56 7.58 -20.43 -7.06
CA GLU A 56 6.85 -20.39 -5.80
C GLU A 56 7.05 -19.05 -5.09
N PRO A 57 5.99 -18.49 -4.48
CA PRO A 57 6.09 -17.22 -3.77
C PRO A 57 6.80 -17.43 -2.43
N LEU A 58 7.97 -16.80 -2.26
CA LEU A 58 8.83 -16.89 -1.07
C LEU A 58 8.61 -15.72 -0.12
N GLY A 59 8.35 -14.52 -0.65
CA GLY A 59 8.23 -13.30 0.13
C GLY A 59 7.67 -12.16 -0.70
N ILE A 60 7.60 -10.99 -0.10
CA ILE A 60 7.15 -9.76 -0.75
C ILE A 60 8.07 -8.59 -0.42
N ILE A 61 8.26 -7.72 -1.41
CA ILE A 61 8.99 -6.46 -1.28
C ILE A 61 8.02 -5.33 -1.61
N GLY A 62 7.86 -4.39 -0.70
CA GLY A 62 7.14 -3.14 -0.91
C GLY A 62 7.93 -1.97 -0.35
N GLY A 63 7.30 -0.80 -0.28
CA GLY A 63 7.96 0.41 0.22
C GLY A 63 8.56 0.25 1.60
N LYS A 64 7.88 -0.50 2.48
CA LYS A 64 8.39 -0.75 3.85
C LYS A 64 9.72 -1.47 3.86
N GLU A 65 9.88 -2.55 3.11
CA GLU A 65 11.11 -3.34 3.06
C GLU A 65 12.27 -2.53 2.50
N ILE A 66 12.03 -1.76 1.44
CA ILE A 66 13.04 -0.87 0.83
C ILE A 66 13.46 0.21 1.83
N ILE A 67 12.51 0.91 2.47
CA ILE A 67 12.78 1.94 3.48
C ILE A 67 13.58 1.36 4.65
N GLN A 68 13.19 0.19 5.16
CA GLN A 68 13.91 -0.45 6.27
C GLN A 68 15.34 -0.83 5.87
N CYS A 69 15.55 -1.34 4.66
CA CYS A 69 16.87 -1.65 4.13
C CYS A 69 17.77 -0.39 4.10
N ILE A 70 17.25 0.71 3.56
CA ILE A 70 18.00 1.98 3.47
C ILE A 70 18.34 2.53 4.86
N LEU A 71 17.39 2.55 5.79
CA LEU A 71 17.60 3.03 7.16
C LEU A 71 18.59 2.19 7.96
N ALA A 72 18.64 0.88 7.72
CA ALA A 72 19.54 -0.03 8.42
C ALA A 72 20.96 -0.03 7.85
N SER A 73 21.18 0.58 6.68
CA SER A 73 22.44 0.44 5.93
C SER A 73 23.47 1.47 6.34
N GLN A 74 24.74 1.03 6.38
CA GLN A 74 25.90 1.89 6.61
C GLN A 74 26.82 2.04 5.38
N GLY A 75 26.47 1.40 4.26
CA GLY A 75 27.29 1.39 3.04
C GLY A 75 26.48 1.01 1.80
N ASP A 76 27.17 0.67 0.71
CA ASP A 76 26.56 0.32 -0.57
C ASP A 76 25.57 -0.85 -0.46
N ILE A 77 24.32 -0.60 -0.86
CA ILE A 77 23.21 -1.56 -0.86
C ILE A 77 22.74 -1.95 -2.26
N SER A 78 23.34 -1.41 -3.30
CA SER A 78 22.93 -1.67 -4.69
C SER A 78 22.93 -3.16 -5.04
N LYS A 79 23.83 -3.92 -4.41
CA LYS A 79 24.04 -5.37 -4.63
C LYS A 79 23.31 -6.26 -3.62
N ILE A 80 22.47 -5.70 -2.76
CA ILE A 80 21.65 -6.52 -1.86
C ILE A 80 20.59 -7.23 -2.71
N ARG A 81 20.42 -8.53 -2.47
CA ARG A 81 19.46 -9.35 -3.23
C ARG A 81 18.05 -9.23 -2.67
N ALA A 82 17.06 -9.51 -3.51
CA ALA A 82 15.64 -9.49 -3.14
C ALA A 82 15.35 -10.42 -1.95
N ASP A 83 15.96 -11.61 -1.89
CA ASP A 83 15.78 -12.54 -0.76
C ASP A 83 16.41 -12.02 0.55
N GLY A 84 17.34 -11.08 0.49
CA GLY A 84 17.94 -10.45 1.67
C GLY A 84 17.10 -9.38 2.34
N ILE A 85 16.08 -8.83 1.63
CA ILE A 85 15.23 -7.75 2.17
C ILE A 85 13.74 -8.11 2.25
N MET A 86 13.30 -9.16 1.56
CA MET A 86 11.88 -9.51 1.50
C MET A 86 11.29 -9.81 2.87
N SER A 87 10.02 -9.46 3.04
CA SER A 87 9.21 -10.02 4.12
C SER A 87 8.77 -11.43 3.74
N HIS A 88 9.02 -12.40 4.61
CA HIS A 88 8.56 -13.78 4.43
C HIS A 88 7.07 -13.97 4.70
N THR A 89 6.39 -12.94 5.21
CA THR A 89 4.96 -13.02 5.55
C THR A 89 4.13 -12.77 4.31
N ILE A 90 3.63 -13.86 3.71
CA ILE A 90 2.69 -13.81 2.59
C ILE A 90 1.36 -14.41 3.03
N THR A 91 0.28 -13.63 2.92
CA THR A 91 -1.08 -14.14 3.10
C THR A 91 -1.54 -14.78 1.79
N LYS A 92 -1.72 -16.10 1.79
CA LYS A 92 -2.30 -16.85 0.67
C LYS A 92 -3.78 -17.05 0.92
N ILE A 93 -4.61 -16.73 -0.07
CA ILE A 93 -6.07 -16.83 0.00
C ILE A 93 -6.61 -17.63 -1.18
N THR A 94 -7.88 -17.96 -1.12
CA THR A 94 -8.61 -18.63 -2.21
C THR A 94 -9.86 -17.83 -2.56
N GLY A 95 -10.52 -18.16 -3.65
CA GLY A 95 -11.81 -17.57 -4.00
C GLY A 95 -12.91 -17.81 -2.95
N ALA A 96 -12.79 -18.87 -2.13
CA ALA A 96 -13.73 -19.15 -1.05
C ALA A 96 -13.47 -18.35 0.24
N THR A 97 -12.31 -17.69 0.36
CA THR A 97 -11.98 -16.83 1.51
C THR A 97 -13.01 -15.71 1.60
N LYS A 98 -13.57 -15.47 2.78
CA LYS A 98 -14.51 -14.37 3.01
C LYS A 98 -13.76 -13.04 3.15
N LEU A 99 -14.43 -11.92 2.81
CA LEU A 99 -13.84 -10.59 2.96
C LEU A 99 -13.41 -10.33 4.40
N ARG A 100 -14.18 -10.77 5.40
CA ARG A 100 -13.84 -10.68 6.81
C ARG A 100 -12.51 -11.39 7.11
N GLU A 101 -12.37 -12.63 6.67
CA GLU A 101 -11.15 -13.45 6.90
C GLU A 101 -9.93 -12.79 6.27
N LEU A 102 -10.08 -12.19 5.08
CA LEU A 102 -9.01 -11.45 4.41
C LEU A 102 -8.56 -10.25 5.25
N VAL A 103 -9.49 -9.39 5.66
CA VAL A 103 -9.17 -8.18 6.43
C VAL A 103 -8.59 -8.53 7.80
N GLU A 104 -9.12 -9.54 8.48
CA GLU A 104 -8.59 -10.04 9.76
C GLU A 104 -7.16 -10.61 9.62
N ALA A 105 -6.87 -11.33 8.53
CA ALA A 105 -5.52 -11.79 8.22
C ALA A 105 -4.55 -10.59 8.03
N TRP A 106 -5.00 -9.54 7.35
CA TRP A 106 -4.22 -8.32 7.19
C TRP A 106 -4.00 -7.56 8.51
N MET A 107 -5.00 -7.56 9.40
CA MET A 107 -4.85 -6.99 10.75
C MET A 107 -3.75 -7.72 11.54
N LYS A 108 -3.72 -9.06 11.47
CA LYS A 108 -2.73 -9.89 12.17
C LYS A 108 -1.31 -9.69 11.61
N THR A 109 -1.18 -9.56 10.28
CA THR A 109 0.13 -9.41 9.62
C THR A 109 0.61 -7.96 9.53
N GLY A 110 -0.28 -6.98 9.76
CA GLY A 110 -0.01 -5.56 9.55
C GLY A 110 0.25 -5.20 8.08
N ARG A 111 -0.24 -6.05 7.13
CA ARG A 111 -0.01 -5.88 5.70
C ARG A 111 -1.27 -6.17 4.89
N ALA A 112 -1.78 -5.17 4.20
CA ALA A 112 -2.96 -5.28 3.33
C ALA A 112 -2.58 -5.78 1.92
N PHE A 113 -1.96 -6.94 1.85
CA PHE A 113 -1.55 -7.61 0.62
C PHE A 113 -1.68 -9.12 0.77
N SER A 114 -2.32 -9.76 -0.19
CA SER A 114 -2.46 -11.22 -0.29
C SER A 114 -2.28 -11.66 -1.73
N ILE A 115 -1.98 -12.95 -1.90
CA ILE A 115 -1.95 -13.58 -3.21
C ILE A 115 -3.04 -14.65 -3.31
N ILE A 116 -3.63 -14.75 -4.50
CA ILE A 116 -4.63 -15.75 -4.86
C ILE A 116 -4.17 -16.49 -6.11
N PRO A 117 -4.29 -17.81 -6.20
CA PRO A 117 -4.04 -18.53 -7.44
C PRO A 117 -4.92 -17.98 -8.57
N ASN A 118 -4.36 -17.77 -9.75
CA ASN A 118 -5.11 -17.30 -10.91
C ASN A 118 -5.36 -18.42 -11.92
N SER A 119 -6.30 -18.21 -12.85
CA SER A 119 -6.75 -19.23 -13.81
C SER A 119 -5.73 -19.56 -14.91
N ILE A 120 -4.76 -18.67 -15.13
CA ILE A 120 -3.73 -18.85 -16.17
C ILE A 120 -2.40 -19.41 -15.63
N GLY A 121 -2.39 -19.77 -14.36
CA GLY A 121 -1.20 -20.21 -13.63
C GLY A 121 -0.52 -19.05 -12.89
N GLY A 122 0.16 -19.37 -11.78
CA GLY A 122 0.75 -18.37 -10.87
C GLY A 122 -0.26 -17.74 -9.93
N TYR A 123 -0.09 -16.46 -9.62
CA TYR A 123 -0.85 -15.75 -8.60
C TYR A 123 -1.27 -14.37 -9.07
N SER A 124 -2.41 -13.90 -8.56
CA SER A 124 -2.86 -12.51 -8.64
C SER A 124 -2.77 -11.86 -7.26
N ALA A 125 -2.58 -10.54 -7.24
CA ALA A 125 -2.49 -9.77 -6.01
C ALA A 125 -3.86 -9.22 -5.59
N VAL A 126 -4.14 -9.31 -4.29
CA VAL A 126 -5.30 -8.66 -3.65
C VAL A 126 -4.79 -7.73 -2.57
N SER A 127 -5.02 -6.43 -2.75
CA SER A 127 -4.57 -5.36 -1.84
C SER A 127 -5.75 -4.56 -1.28
N ALA A 128 -5.49 -3.65 -0.32
CA ALA A 128 -6.50 -2.73 0.20
C ALA A 128 -7.22 -1.95 -0.91
N ARG A 129 -6.52 -1.60 -1.99
CA ARG A 129 -7.12 -0.91 -3.13
C ARG A 129 -8.19 -1.74 -3.85
N LYS A 130 -8.02 -3.08 -3.87
CA LYS A 130 -9.04 -3.98 -4.41
C LYS A 130 -10.30 -4.01 -3.54
N VAL A 131 -10.15 -3.83 -2.22
CA VAL A 131 -11.32 -3.72 -1.32
C VAL A 131 -12.10 -2.44 -1.58
N LEU A 132 -11.47 -1.34 -2.04
CA LEU A 132 -12.20 -0.15 -2.48
C LEU A 132 -13.16 -0.49 -3.63
N GLU A 133 -12.80 -1.39 -4.54
CA GLU A 133 -13.67 -1.81 -5.64
C GLU A 133 -14.92 -2.53 -5.14
N ILE A 134 -14.77 -3.36 -4.11
CA ILE A 134 -15.92 -4.00 -3.44
C ILE A 134 -16.79 -2.95 -2.76
N CYS A 135 -16.17 -2.08 -1.95
CA CYS A 135 -16.91 -1.12 -1.13
C CYS A 135 -17.64 -0.05 -1.94
N LYS A 136 -17.12 0.34 -3.12
CA LYS A 136 -17.83 1.30 -3.99
C LYS A 136 -19.18 0.78 -4.48
N GLY A 137 -19.34 -0.55 -4.61
CA GLY A 137 -20.58 -1.20 -4.98
C GLY A 137 -21.47 -1.58 -3.80
N ALA A 138 -21.07 -1.33 -2.57
CA ALA A 138 -21.85 -1.68 -1.39
C ALA A 138 -22.95 -0.65 -1.10
N MET A 139 -24.06 -1.12 -0.54
CA MET A 139 -25.08 -0.26 0.07
C MET A 139 -24.67 0.02 1.52
N THR A 140 -24.64 1.30 1.90
CA THR A 140 -24.39 1.70 3.28
C THR A 140 -24.96 3.08 3.58
N ASP A 141 -25.34 3.30 4.82
CA ASP A 141 -25.65 4.62 5.39
C ASP A 141 -24.50 5.16 6.25
N MET A 142 -23.44 4.38 6.44
CA MET A 142 -22.28 4.75 7.26
C MET A 142 -21.55 5.95 6.66
N ALA A 143 -21.36 7.00 7.46
CA ALA A 143 -20.70 8.22 7.05
C ALA A 143 -19.19 8.18 7.31
N VAL A 144 -18.43 8.97 6.56
CA VAL A 144 -16.98 9.14 6.73
C VAL A 144 -16.61 9.68 8.11
N SER A 145 -17.46 10.53 8.68
CA SER A 145 -17.29 11.07 10.04
C SER A 145 -17.35 10.02 11.15
N GLU A 146 -17.87 8.83 10.85
CA GLU A 146 -17.96 7.71 11.80
C GLU A 146 -16.67 6.84 11.81
N LEU A 147 -15.77 7.04 10.85
CA LEU A 147 -14.48 6.35 10.85
C LEU A 147 -13.65 6.73 12.09
N PRO A 148 -12.86 5.78 12.63
CA PRO A 148 -11.96 6.08 13.73
C PRO A 148 -11.00 7.21 13.36
N LYS A 149 -10.95 8.25 14.21
CA LYS A 149 -10.03 9.36 14.03
C LYS A 149 -8.61 8.89 14.35
N LYS A 150 -7.70 9.10 13.40
CA LYS A 150 -6.28 8.80 13.59
C LYS A 150 -5.50 10.10 13.75
N GLU A 151 -4.47 10.04 14.57
CA GLU A 151 -3.50 11.12 14.63
C GLU A 151 -2.83 11.31 13.27
N THR A 152 -2.77 12.55 12.82
CA THR A 152 -2.09 12.90 11.57
C THR A 152 -0.61 13.08 11.85
N ILE A 153 0.21 12.20 11.29
CA ILE A 153 1.66 12.27 11.42
C ILE A 153 2.18 13.31 10.45
N THR A 154 2.95 14.28 10.97
CA THR A 154 3.50 15.40 10.19
C THR A 154 5.02 15.44 10.24
N PHE A 155 5.63 16.12 9.27
CA PHE A 155 7.05 16.46 9.22
C PHE A 155 7.22 17.96 8.96
N LYS A 156 8.38 18.51 9.33
CA LYS A 156 8.71 19.93 9.15
C LYS A 156 9.34 20.19 7.78
N PRO A 157 9.28 21.45 7.27
CA PRO A 157 9.88 21.79 5.96
C PRO A 157 11.37 21.47 5.85
N ASN A 158 12.11 21.49 6.96
CA ASN A 158 13.55 21.18 7.00
C ASN A 158 13.87 19.71 7.33
N SER A 159 12.85 18.86 7.43
CA SER A 159 13.08 17.44 7.73
C SER A 159 13.80 16.73 6.60
N THR A 160 14.71 15.84 6.99
CA THR A 160 15.47 15.00 6.06
C THR A 160 14.72 13.72 5.67
N ALA A 161 15.18 13.06 4.60
CA ALA A 161 14.64 11.77 4.18
C ALA A 161 14.72 10.73 5.31
N GLY A 162 15.83 10.68 6.03
CA GLY A 162 16.03 9.77 7.16
C GLY A 162 15.03 10.01 8.29
N GLU A 163 14.77 11.27 8.66
CA GLU A 163 13.78 11.62 9.69
C GLU A 163 12.38 11.19 9.28
N VAL A 164 11.98 11.48 8.03
CA VAL A 164 10.64 11.15 7.54
C VAL A 164 10.44 9.63 7.38
N MET A 165 11.44 8.91 6.86
CA MET A 165 11.41 7.46 6.77
C MET A 165 11.30 6.81 8.17
N ASN A 166 12.01 7.33 9.17
CA ASN A 166 11.87 6.88 10.57
C ASN A 166 10.46 7.16 11.12
N LEU A 167 9.86 8.32 10.82
CA LEU A 167 8.46 8.60 11.18
C LEU A 167 7.50 7.58 10.56
N MET A 168 7.70 7.21 9.28
CA MET A 168 6.88 6.20 8.62
C MET A 168 6.96 4.83 9.33
N ILE A 169 8.17 4.37 9.65
CA ILE A 169 8.38 3.07 10.31
C ILE A 169 7.84 3.08 11.74
N LYS A 170 8.17 4.11 12.54
CA LYS A 170 7.73 4.23 13.93
C LYS A 170 6.21 4.25 14.07
N ASN A 171 5.53 4.99 13.18
CA ASN A 171 4.07 5.17 13.23
C ASN A 171 3.31 4.17 12.34
N ARG A 172 4.01 3.22 11.70
CA ARG A 172 3.41 2.23 10.79
C ARG A 172 2.54 2.87 9.71
N THR A 173 2.98 4.02 9.20
CA THR A 173 2.30 4.76 8.14
C THR A 173 3.14 4.80 6.87
N ARG A 174 2.49 4.81 5.72
CA ARG A 174 3.16 4.94 4.42
C ARG A 174 3.19 6.39 3.92
N ARG A 175 2.59 7.33 4.68
CA ARG A 175 2.44 8.73 4.28
C ARG A 175 2.57 9.63 5.49
N VAL A 176 3.25 10.75 5.28
CA VAL A 176 3.47 11.77 6.32
C VAL A 176 3.18 13.13 5.70
N LEU A 177 2.38 13.98 6.35
CA LEU A 177 2.00 15.30 5.85
C LEU A 177 3.06 16.35 6.20
N LEU A 178 3.24 17.32 5.30
CA LEU A 178 3.98 18.53 5.61
C LEU A 178 3.15 19.39 6.56
N GLU A 179 3.74 19.75 7.69
CA GLU A 179 3.08 20.53 8.75
C GLU A 179 2.40 21.79 8.19
N GLY A 180 1.16 22.03 8.60
CA GLY A 180 0.37 23.18 8.20
C GLY A 180 -0.16 23.16 6.76
N THR A 181 0.00 22.06 6.03
CA THR A 181 -0.45 21.95 4.64
C THR A 181 -1.26 20.67 4.41
N ASN A 182 -1.75 20.49 3.18
CA ASN A 182 -2.31 19.23 2.70
C ASN A 182 -1.33 18.45 1.77
N GLN A 183 -0.07 18.87 1.73
CA GLN A 183 0.96 18.16 0.99
C GLN A 183 1.48 16.96 1.81
N TYR A 184 1.87 15.89 1.15
CA TYR A 184 2.45 14.73 1.80
C TYR A 184 3.58 14.10 0.99
N VAL A 185 4.42 13.35 1.67
CA VAL A 185 5.35 12.39 1.10
C VAL A 185 4.88 10.97 1.41
N SER A 186 5.04 10.07 0.45
CA SER A 186 4.76 8.64 0.62
C SER A 186 6.03 7.81 0.43
N ASP A 187 5.98 6.56 0.86
CA ASP A 187 7.00 5.56 0.55
C ASP A 187 7.25 5.44 -0.97
N ARG A 188 6.19 5.62 -1.77
CA ARG A 188 6.27 5.67 -3.23
C ARG A 188 7.15 6.82 -3.72
N ILE A 189 6.88 8.06 -3.28
CA ILE A 189 7.66 9.24 -3.66
C ILE A 189 9.15 9.04 -3.31
N ILE A 190 9.42 8.43 -2.15
CA ILE A 190 10.79 8.11 -1.75
C ILE A 190 11.44 7.11 -2.72
N ILE A 191 10.72 6.05 -3.09
CA ILE A 191 11.21 5.04 -4.04
C ILE A 191 11.41 5.64 -5.43
N GLU A 192 10.48 6.45 -5.90
CA GLU A 192 10.59 7.18 -7.17
C GLU A 192 11.81 8.11 -7.17
N ARG A 193 12.06 8.80 -6.07
CA ARG A 193 13.27 9.64 -5.93
C ARG A 193 14.55 8.84 -6.02
N ILE A 194 14.60 7.65 -5.42
CA ILE A 194 15.76 6.75 -5.53
C ILE A 194 15.91 6.24 -6.97
N ALA A 195 14.80 5.88 -7.62
CA ALA A 195 14.82 5.39 -9.00
C ALA A 195 15.31 6.44 -10.02
N THR A 196 15.20 7.74 -9.72
CA THR A 196 15.74 8.80 -10.58
C THR A 196 17.26 8.88 -10.57
N ASP A 197 17.90 8.35 -9.51
CA ASP A 197 19.36 8.30 -9.39
C ASP A 197 19.76 7.13 -8.48
N LEU A 198 20.06 5.99 -9.08
CA LEU A 198 20.44 4.77 -8.35
C LEU A 198 21.76 4.88 -7.60
N ALA A 199 22.57 5.94 -7.82
CA ALA A 199 23.76 6.21 -7.02
C ALA A 199 23.44 6.43 -5.53
N TYR A 200 22.18 6.77 -5.20
CA TYR A 200 21.73 6.81 -3.81
C TYR A 200 21.83 5.46 -3.09
N LEU A 201 21.74 4.34 -3.82
CA LEU A 201 21.94 3.01 -3.22
C LEU A 201 23.40 2.72 -2.87
N GLN A 202 24.35 3.38 -3.53
CA GLN A 202 25.78 3.29 -3.19
C GLN A 202 26.13 4.20 -2.02
N ASN A 203 25.35 5.26 -1.77
CA ASN A 203 25.53 6.19 -0.65
C ASN A 203 24.21 6.45 0.08
N PRO A 204 23.63 5.46 0.79
CA PRO A 204 22.39 5.63 1.55
C PRO A 204 22.48 6.73 2.61
N ALA A 205 23.66 6.87 3.26
CA ALA A 205 23.86 7.90 4.27
C ALA A 205 23.69 9.32 3.69
N GLY A 206 24.21 9.57 2.49
CA GLY A 206 24.00 10.83 1.77
C GLY A 206 22.52 11.05 1.41
N PHE A 207 21.83 10.00 0.92
CA PHE A 207 20.41 10.08 0.63
C PHE A 207 19.57 10.44 1.87
N LEU A 208 19.88 9.85 3.02
CA LEU A 208 19.13 10.11 4.27
C LEU A 208 19.26 11.56 4.77
N GLN A 209 20.26 12.33 4.32
CA GLN A 209 20.43 13.74 4.66
C GLN A 209 19.72 14.70 3.69
N LEU A 210 19.16 14.20 2.58
CA LEU A 210 18.47 15.05 1.62
C LEU A 210 17.18 15.64 2.22
N PRO A 211 16.89 16.94 1.98
CA PRO A 211 15.64 17.55 2.43
C PRO A 211 14.45 16.98 1.63
N VAL A 212 13.45 16.45 2.32
CA VAL A 212 12.29 15.79 1.71
C VAL A 212 11.44 16.73 0.88
N ILE A 213 11.44 18.03 1.20
CA ILE A 213 10.66 19.02 0.43
C ILE A 213 11.03 19.08 -1.06
N GLY A 214 12.24 18.63 -1.40
CA GLY A 214 12.72 18.52 -2.80
C GLY A 214 12.30 17.24 -3.52
N PHE A 215 11.48 16.35 -2.93
CA PHE A 215 11.13 15.06 -3.53
C PHE A 215 9.88 15.09 -4.42
N GLY A 216 9.23 16.26 -4.58
CA GLY A 216 8.00 16.34 -5.36
C GLY A 216 6.79 15.86 -4.54
N LEU A 217 6.44 16.64 -3.51
CA LEU A 217 5.32 16.31 -2.63
C LEU A 217 3.99 16.27 -3.39
N GLU A 218 3.09 15.38 -2.99
CA GLU A 218 1.75 15.27 -3.53
C GLU A 218 0.73 15.98 -2.63
N TYR A 219 -0.45 16.27 -3.18
CA TYR A 219 -1.55 16.88 -2.44
C TYR A 219 -2.60 15.84 -2.07
N ALA A 220 -2.91 15.75 -0.78
CA ALA A 220 -4.06 14.98 -0.33
C ALA A 220 -5.36 15.70 -0.73
N LYS A 221 -6.31 14.94 -1.30
CA LYS A 221 -7.63 15.48 -1.63
C LYS A 221 -8.40 15.79 -0.35
N VAL A 222 -8.78 17.05 -0.17
CA VAL A 222 -9.64 17.46 0.95
C VAL A 222 -11.11 17.22 0.59
N LEU A 223 -11.84 16.51 1.45
CA LEU A 223 -13.27 16.29 1.28
C LEU A 223 -14.04 17.51 1.81
N PRO A 224 -14.88 18.14 0.98
CA PRO A 224 -15.58 19.37 1.37
C PRO A 224 -16.80 19.12 2.28
N LYS A 225 -17.33 17.90 2.26
CA LYS A 225 -18.51 17.48 3.02
C LYS A 225 -18.38 16.04 3.50
N ASP A 226 -19.24 15.67 4.43
CA ASP A 226 -19.39 14.27 4.83
C ASP A 226 -20.00 13.46 3.68
N LEU A 227 -19.46 12.28 3.47
CA LEU A 227 -19.86 11.35 2.41
C LEU A 227 -20.21 10.00 3.04
N LYS A 228 -20.95 9.17 2.33
CA LYS A 228 -21.05 7.75 2.68
C LYS A 228 -19.77 7.00 2.33
N ILE A 229 -19.51 5.89 3.03
CA ILE A 229 -18.30 5.09 2.82
C ILE A 229 -18.17 4.57 1.39
N ASN A 230 -19.28 4.16 0.76
CA ASN A 230 -19.27 3.71 -0.64
C ASN A 230 -18.96 4.84 -1.63
N GLU A 231 -19.45 6.06 -1.39
CA GLU A 231 -19.11 7.24 -2.19
C GLU A 231 -17.61 7.57 -2.06
N LEU A 232 -17.09 7.54 -0.83
CA LEU A 232 -15.65 7.73 -0.60
C LEU A 232 -14.83 6.63 -1.27
N ALA A 233 -15.23 5.37 -1.15
CA ALA A 233 -14.56 4.24 -1.80
C ALA A 233 -14.51 4.43 -3.32
N SER A 234 -15.61 4.92 -3.94
CA SER A 234 -15.66 5.23 -5.38
C SER A 234 -14.67 6.32 -5.77
N ILE A 235 -14.62 7.41 -5.00
CA ILE A 235 -13.66 8.51 -5.22
C ILE A 235 -12.22 7.98 -5.11
N MET A 236 -11.90 7.27 -4.03
CA MET A 236 -10.54 6.75 -3.78
C MET A 236 -10.13 5.69 -4.80
N PHE A 237 -11.05 4.87 -5.28
CA PHE A 237 -10.77 3.88 -6.32
C PHE A 237 -10.31 4.55 -7.62
N GLY A 238 -10.89 5.69 -7.98
CA GLY A 238 -10.51 6.49 -9.16
C GLY A 238 -9.22 7.31 -8.99
N MET A 239 -8.64 7.38 -7.78
CA MET A 239 -7.42 8.14 -7.53
C MET A 239 -6.17 7.29 -7.78
N LEU A 240 -5.14 7.87 -8.38
CA LEU A 240 -3.83 7.24 -8.47
C LEU A 240 -3.25 6.99 -7.07
N HIS A 241 -3.38 7.97 -6.19
CA HIS A 241 -2.97 7.93 -4.79
C HIS A 241 -4.20 8.11 -3.89
N PRO A 242 -4.84 7.02 -3.44
CA PRO A 242 -6.05 7.09 -2.63
C PRO A 242 -5.75 7.51 -1.19
N TYR A 243 -5.58 8.82 -1.00
CA TYR A 243 -5.27 9.45 0.28
C TYR A 243 -6.04 10.76 0.38
N VAL A 244 -6.94 10.85 1.35
CA VAL A 244 -7.83 12.01 1.50
C VAL A 244 -7.78 12.57 2.91
N LEU A 245 -8.13 13.84 3.03
CA LEU A 245 -8.28 14.54 4.29
C LEU A 245 -9.74 14.91 4.52
N PHE A 246 -10.25 14.58 5.69
CA PHE A 246 -11.57 14.99 6.14
C PHE A 246 -11.49 15.57 7.54
N ARG A 247 -11.87 16.86 7.70
CA ARG A 247 -11.80 17.60 8.98
C ARG A 247 -10.45 17.44 9.70
N GLY A 248 -9.36 17.52 8.96
CA GLY A 248 -8.00 17.40 9.49
C GLY A 248 -7.53 15.97 9.78
N HIS A 249 -8.35 14.96 9.55
CA HIS A 249 -8.00 13.54 9.71
C HIS A 249 -7.69 12.90 8.37
N VAL A 250 -6.69 12.05 8.37
CA VAL A 250 -6.27 11.28 7.20
C VAL A 250 -7.11 10.03 7.06
N ILE A 251 -7.54 9.74 5.83
CA ILE A 251 -8.24 8.51 5.47
C ILE A 251 -7.49 7.84 4.32
N SER A 252 -7.24 6.56 4.45
CA SER A 252 -6.54 5.70 3.51
C SER A 252 -7.41 4.50 3.09
N PRO A 253 -7.04 3.71 2.08
CA PRO A 253 -7.76 2.47 1.74
C PRO A 253 -7.90 1.49 2.91
N TRP A 254 -6.94 1.50 3.84
CA TRP A 254 -7.01 0.66 5.04
C TRP A 254 -8.22 0.98 5.92
N ASP A 255 -8.57 2.25 6.04
CA ASP A 255 -9.74 2.67 6.84
C ASP A 255 -11.03 2.16 6.23
N ILE A 256 -11.11 2.12 4.89
CA ILE A 256 -12.25 1.54 4.16
C ILE A 256 -12.28 0.00 4.31
N CYS A 257 -11.12 -0.67 4.34
CA CYS A 257 -11.06 -2.10 4.63
C CYS A 257 -11.64 -2.42 6.01
N LEU A 258 -11.34 -1.62 7.02
CA LEU A 258 -11.91 -1.79 8.36
C LEU A 258 -13.41 -1.50 8.38
N ALA A 259 -13.85 -0.45 7.69
CA ALA A 259 -15.27 -0.13 7.55
C ALA A 259 -16.07 -1.25 6.86
N ALA A 260 -15.46 -1.99 5.93
CA ALA A 260 -16.08 -3.12 5.24
C ALA A 260 -16.49 -4.27 6.19
N LEU A 261 -15.95 -4.31 7.40
CA LEU A 261 -16.36 -5.28 8.44
C LEU A 261 -17.65 -4.89 9.16
N SER A 262 -18.13 -3.66 8.96
CA SER A 262 -19.37 -3.17 9.59
C SER A 262 -20.59 -3.95 9.13
N GLU A 263 -21.51 -4.17 10.07
CA GLU A 263 -22.86 -4.73 9.82
C GLU A 263 -23.68 -3.89 8.83
N ARG A 264 -23.30 -2.62 8.65
CA ARG A 264 -23.99 -1.64 7.78
C ARG A 264 -23.45 -1.62 6.34
N MET A 265 -22.46 -2.45 6.02
CA MET A 265 -21.93 -2.62 4.68
C MET A 265 -22.61 -3.83 4.03
N LEU A 266 -23.58 -3.57 3.16
CA LEU A 266 -24.44 -4.59 2.54
C LEU A 266 -24.13 -4.74 1.06
N GLU A 267 -24.39 -5.93 0.52
CA GLU A 267 -24.37 -6.19 -0.91
C GLU A 267 -25.44 -5.33 -1.60
N TYR A 268 -25.09 -4.79 -2.76
CA TYR A 268 -26.08 -4.18 -3.65
C TYR A 268 -26.92 -5.31 -4.26
N GLY A 269 -28.22 -5.29 -3.96
CA GLY A 269 -29.20 -6.27 -4.45
C GLY A 269 -29.52 -6.10 -5.92
#